data_226b7c386a3aca858f603ca72a510cb5
#
_entry.id   226b7c386a3aca858f603ca72a510cb5
#
_cell.length_a   1.000
_cell.length_b   1.000
_cell.length_c   1.000
_cell.angle_alpha   90.00
_cell.angle_beta   90.00
_cell.angle_gamma   90.00
#
_symmetry.space_group_name_H-M   'P 1'
#
loop_
_entity.id
_entity.type
_entity.pdbx_description
1 polymer ?
#
loop_
_entity_poly.entity_id
_entity_poly.type
_entity_poly.pdbx_seq_one_letter_code
_entity_poly.pdbx_strand_id
1 'polypeptide(L)'
;MDPTRVMAVWSRLGGSALGRRLFSMMLGWGVPYSGSIGARVTQLAPGTCELVLPDRRRVHNHLNSIHAIALINLAELASGLAMLSGLPPTARGIVTHIEMDYEKKARGMLTARSTACAPGLIDCDMQHTVEAEIFDAEGDRVAVGRILWQVGPKPEVQA
;
A
#
# COMPACT_ATOMS: atom_id res chain seq x y z
N MET A 1 -8.07 -1.26 -9.82
CA MET A 1 -6.85 -0.67 -10.44
C MET A 1 -6.17 -1.75 -11.27
N ASP A 2 -5.67 -1.45 -12.46
CA ASP A 2 -4.98 -2.43 -13.30
C ASP A 2 -3.48 -2.48 -12.90
N PRO A 3 -2.98 -3.62 -12.41
CA PRO A 3 -1.58 -3.78 -11.99
C PRO A 3 -0.57 -3.44 -13.09
N THR A 4 -0.86 -3.86 -14.31
CA THR A 4 0.02 -3.64 -15.46
C THR A 4 0.20 -2.15 -15.77
N ARG A 5 -0.89 -1.37 -15.68
CA ARG A 5 -0.83 0.09 -15.86
C ARG A 5 -0.06 0.78 -14.74
N VAL A 6 -0.28 0.36 -13.50
CA VAL A 6 0.45 0.90 -12.33
C VAL A 6 1.95 0.72 -12.51
N MET A 7 2.38 -0.50 -12.83
CA MET A 7 3.79 -0.82 -13.03
C MET A 7 4.39 -0.11 -14.27
N ALA A 8 3.62 0.02 -15.36
CA ALA A 8 4.07 0.76 -16.54
C ALA A 8 4.26 2.25 -16.28
N VAL A 9 3.41 2.88 -15.47
CA VAL A 9 3.59 4.28 -15.05
C VAL A 9 4.76 4.40 -14.09
N TRP A 10 4.89 3.49 -13.13
CA TRP A 10 6.01 3.48 -12.19
C TRP A 10 7.37 3.33 -12.89
N SER A 11 7.50 2.43 -13.87
CA SER A 11 8.76 2.24 -14.61
C SER A 11 9.26 3.52 -15.32
N ARG A 12 8.34 4.42 -15.69
CA ARG A 12 8.65 5.71 -16.32
C ARG A 12 8.95 6.82 -15.31
N LEU A 13 8.25 6.82 -14.18
CA LEU A 13 8.30 7.93 -13.22
C LEU A 13 9.14 7.63 -11.98
N GLY A 14 9.28 6.37 -11.57
CA GLY A 14 9.91 5.96 -10.31
C GLY A 14 11.40 6.28 -10.20
N GLY A 15 12.10 6.53 -11.32
CA GLY A 15 13.54 6.82 -11.35
C GLY A 15 13.94 8.18 -10.77
N SER A 16 13.01 9.13 -10.57
CA SER A 16 13.32 10.47 -10.07
C SER A 16 12.41 10.86 -8.90
N ALA A 17 12.89 11.76 -8.03
CA ALA A 17 12.09 12.26 -6.90
C ALA A 17 10.80 12.97 -7.35
N LEU A 18 10.90 13.76 -8.43
CA LEU A 18 9.74 14.44 -9.01
C LEU A 18 8.76 13.44 -9.62
N GLY A 19 9.26 12.43 -10.34
CA GLY A 19 8.44 11.38 -10.93
C GLY A 19 7.70 10.55 -9.87
N ARG A 20 8.37 10.17 -8.77
CA ARG A 20 7.74 9.48 -7.64
C ARG A 20 6.62 10.32 -7.00
N ARG A 21 6.83 11.64 -6.90
CA ARG A 21 5.80 12.55 -6.39
C ARG A 21 4.59 12.62 -7.34
N LEU A 22 4.84 12.72 -8.64
CA LEU A 22 3.79 12.73 -9.66
C LEU A 22 3.02 11.41 -9.67
N PHE A 23 3.72 10.28 -9.64
CA PHE A 23 3.11 8.95 -9.53
C PHE A 23 2.19 8.85 -8.31
N SER A 24 2.68 9.27 -7.12
CA SER A 24 1.89 9.20 -5.88
C SER A 24 0.65 10.10 -5.93
N MET A 25 0.73 11.24 -6.60
CA MET A 25 -0.41 12.13 -6.82
C MET A 25 -1.45 11.50 -7.76
N MET A 26 -1.01 10.90 -8.86
CA MET A 26 -1.89 10.18 -9.79
C MET A 26 -2.56 8.98 -9.10
N LEU A 27 -1.80 8.24 -8.30
CA LEU A 27 -2.32 7.13 -7.48
C LEU A 27 -3.42 7.62 -6.53
N GLY A 28 -3.18 8.74 -5.84
CA GLY A 28 -4.15 9.35 -4.92
C GLY A 28 -5.42 9.84 -5.62
N TRP A 29 -5.36 10.23 -6.88
CA TRP A 29 -6.56 10.54 -7.66
C TRP A 29 -7.32 9.28 -8.06
N GLY A 30 -6.61 8.19 -8.36
CA GLY A 30 -7.22 6.90 -8.70
C GLY A 30 -7.85 6.18 -7.52
N VAL A 31 -7.33 6.43 -6.30
CA VAL A 31 -7.83 5.88 -5.02
C VAL A 31 -8.00 7.02 -4.03
N PRO A 32 -9.08 7.81 -4.13
CA PRO A 32 -9.20 9.09 -3.42
C PRO A 32 -9.08 8.98 -1.90
N TYR A 33 -9.66 7.94 -1.29
CA TYR A 33 -9.59 7.75 0.16
C TYR A 33 -8.14 7.47 0.62
N SER A 34 -7.45 6.52 -0.03
CA SER A 34 -6.04 6.24 0.27
C SER A 34 -5.13 7.44 -0.05
N GLY A 35 -5.48 8.23 -1.07
CA GLY A 35 -4.81 9.49 -1.40
C GLY A 35 -4.96 10.58 -0.34
N SER A 36 -6.03 10.53 0.49
CA SER A 36 -6.33 11.56 1.49
C SER A 36 -5.24 11.74 2.53
N ILE A 37 -4.51 10.70 2.90
CA ILE A 37 -3.39 10.78 3.85
C ILE A 37 -2.13 11.43 3.25
N GLY A 38 -1.99 11.43 1.92
CA GLY A 38 -0.86 12.01 1.18
C GLY A 38 0.44 11.26 1.34
N ALA A 39 0.37 9.94 1.48
CA ALA A 39 1.51 9.06 1.40
C ALA A 39 2.18 9.13 0.02
N ARG A 40 3.47 8.82 -0.03
CA ARG A 40 4.27 8.84 -1.27
C ARG A 40 4.97 7.52 -1.45
N VAL A 41 4.86 6.96 -2.63
CA VAL A 41 5.62 5.76 -3.03
C VAL A 41 7.07 6.14 -3.23
N THR A 42 7.97 5.47 -2.51
CA THR A 42 9.42 5.63 -2.61
C THR A 42 10.07 4.49 -3.37
N GLN A 43 9.53 3.26 -3.20
CA GLN A 43 9.97 2.08 -3.94
C GLN A 43 8.75 1.23 -4.30
N LEU A 44 8.77 0.65 -5.49
CA LEU A 44 7.76 -0.29 -5.97
C LEU A 44 8.43 -1.25 -6.97
N ALA A 45 8.31 -2.53 -6.67
CA ALA A 45 8.72 -3.61 -7.57
C ALA A 45 7.69 -4.75 -7.45
N PRO A 46 7.65 -5.71 -8.37
CA PRO A 46 6.75 -6.85 -8.26
C PRO A 46 6.85 -7.51 -6.88
N GLY A 47 5.76 -7.53 -6.14
CA GLY A 47 5.68 -8.10 -4.79
C GLY A 47 6.24 -7.22 -3.66
N THR A 48 6.76 -6.02 -3.91
CA THR A 48 7.31 -5.16 -2.84
C THR A 48 6.91 -3.71 -2.98
N CYS A 49 6.66 -3.05 -1.86
CA CYS A 49 6.33 -1.63 -1.83
C CYS A 49 6.92 -0.94 -0.59
N GLU A 50 7.44 0.27 -0.79
CA GLU A 50 7.80 1.18 0.29
C GLU A 50 7.10 2.52 0.07
N LEU A 51 6.49 3.02 1.15
CA LEU A 51 5.80 4.30 1.20
C LEU A 51 6.37 5.16 2.30
N VAL A 52 6.36 6.49 2.11
CA VAL A 52 6.58 7.44 3.20
C VAL A 52 5.30 8.24 3.46
N LEU A 53 4.95 8.43 4.71
CA LEU A 53 3.88 9.30 5.18
C LEU A 53 4.50 10.51 5.87
N PRO A 54 4.46 11.72 5.26
CA PRO A 54 4.91 12.93 5.93
C PRO A 54 4.02 13.27 7.12
N ASP A 55 4.65 13.67 8.23
CA ASP A 55 3.96 14.19 9.39
C ASP A 55 3.27 15.52 9.05
N ARG A 56 1.94 15.54 9.13
CA ARG A 56 1.11 16.71 8.80
C ARG A 56 -0.10 16.74 9.70
N ARG A 57 -0.52 17.95 10.12
CA ARG A 57 -1.68 18.15 10.99
C ARG A 57 -2.94 17.39 10.54
N ARG A 58 -3.17 17.25 9.24
CA ARG A 58 -4.36 16.58 8.70
C ARG A 58 -4.44 15.06 8.97
N VAL A 59 -3.30 14.44 9.31
CA VAL A 59 -3.24 13.02 9.67
C VAL A 59 -3.09 12.80 11.17
N HIS A 60 -3.10 13.89 11.99
CA HIS A 60 -2.96 13.81 13.43
C HIS A 60 -4.28 13.49 14.13
N ASN A 61 -4.15 12.86 15.28
CA ASN A 61 -5.20 12.75 16.28
C ASN A 61 -5.08 13.86 17.35
N HIS A 62 -5.96 13.86 18.34
CA HIS A 62 -5.98 14.82 19.46
C HIS A 62 -4.77 14.70 20.41
N LEU A 63 -3.95 13.65 20.27
CA LEU A 63 -2.74 13.41 21.09
C LEU A 63 -1.45 13.88 20.38
N ASN A 64 -1.55 14.67 19.32
CA ASN A 64 -0.42 15.09 18.47
C ASN A 64 0.44 13.91 17.99
N SER A 65 -0.20 12.82 17.62
CA SER A 65 0.42 11.69 16.93
C SER A 65 -0.40 11.35 15.67
N ILE A 66 0.18 10.61 14.75
CA ILE A 66 -0.53 10.18 13.56
C ILE A 66 -1.70 9.29 13.98
N HIS A 67 -2.86 9.54 13.38
CA HIS A 67 -4.11 8.89 13.74
C HIS A 67 -4.07 7.40 13.37
N ALA A 68 -4.61 6.53 14.23
CA ALA A 68 -4.68 5.09 14.00
C ALA A 68 -5.26 4.73 12.62
N ILE A 69 -6.33 5.41 12.20
CA ILE A 69 -6.94 5.17 10.87
C ILE A 69 -6.01 5.58 9.72
N ALA A 70 -5.17 6.59 9.89
CA ALA A 70 -4.16 6.94 8.89
C ALA A 70 -3.07 5.86 8.77
N LEU A 71 -2.73 5.19 9.89
CA LEU A 71 -1.80 4.04 9.89
C LEU A 71 -2.43 2.82 9.20
N ILE A 72 -3.71 2.53 9.44
CA ILE A 72 -4.46 1.47 8.73
C ILE A 72 -4.47 1.75 7.23
N ASN A 73 -4.81 2.98 6.82
CA ASN A 73 -4.81 3.36 5.40
C ASN A 73 -3.42 3.22 4.78
N LEU A 74 -2.36 3.60 5.51
CA LEU A 74 -0.98 3.48 5.04
C LEU A 74 -0.58 2.00 4.86
N ALA A 75 -0.93 1.14 5.81
CA ALA A 75 -0.66 -0.30 5.76
C ALA A 75 -1.44 -0.99 4.62
N GLU A 76 -2.72 -0.66 4.46
CA GLU A 76 -3.56 -1.15 3.36
C GLU A 76 -2.98 -0.74 2.01
N LEU A 77 -2.58 0.52 1.84
CA LEU A 77 -2.00 1.01 0.60
C LEU A 77 -0.65 0.33 0.29
N ALA A 78 0.21 0.12 1.30
CA ALA A 78 1.50 -0.56 1.13
C ALA A 78 1.31 -2.02 0.73
N SER A 79 0.46 -2.76 1.45
CA SER A 79 0.15 -4.17 1.15
C SER A 79 -0.53 -4.31 -0.21
N GLY A 80 -1.44 -3.39 -0.54
CA GLY A 80 -2.16 -3.38 -1.81
C GLY A 80 -1.24 -3.19 -3.01
N LEU A 81 -0.32 -2.24 -2.94
CA LEU A 81 0.66 -2.03 -3.99
C LEU A 81 1.64 -3.20 -4.10
N ALA A 82 2.11 -3.76 -2.98
CA ALA A 82 2.97 -4.95 -2.99
C ALA A 82 2.24 -6.14 -3.61
N MET A 83 1.01 -6.45 -3.15
CA MET A 83 0.22 -7.55 -3.67
C MET A 83 -0.09 -7.37 -5.16
N LEU A 84 -0.72 -6.26 -5.53
CA LEU A 84 -1.19 -6.03 -6.90
C LEU A 84 -0.04 -5.94 -7.90
N SER A 85 1.14 -5.43 -7.52
CA SER A 85 2.30 -5.36 -8.41
C SER A 85 2.87 -6.73 -8.76
N GLY A 86 2.66 -7.74 -7.91
CA GLY A 86 3.11 -9.12 -8.12
C GLY A 86 2.06 -10.03 -8.78
N LEU A 87 0.79 -9.60 -8.86
CA LEU A 87 -0.27 -10.41 -9.45
C LEU A 87 -0.20 -10.45 -10.98
N PRO A 88 -0.55 -11.60 -11.61
CA PRO A 88 -0.71 -11.66 -13.04
C PRO A 88 -1.86 -10.77 -13.53
N PRO A 89 -1.83 -10.27 -14.77
CA PRO A 89 -2.86 -9.37 -15.32
C PRO A 89 -4.28 -9.94 -15.32
N THR A 90 -4.38 -11.28 -15.31
CA THR A 90 -5.64 -12.03 -15.27
C THR A 90 -6.26 -12.13 -13.88
N ALA A 91 -5.53 -11.73 -12.83
CA ALA A 91 -5.98 -11.82 -11.46
C ALA A 91 -6.54 -10.49 -10.93
N ARG A 92 -7.34 -10.61 -9.87
CA ARG A 92 -7.88 -9.52 -9.06
C ARG A 92 -7.61 -9.79 -7.59
N GLY A 93 -7.55 -8.74 -6.79
CA GLY A 93 -7.48 -8.85 -5.33
C GLY A 93 -8.37 -7.81 -4.67
N ILE A 94 -8.99 -8.18 -3.56
CA ILE A 94 -9.77 -7.30 -2.71
C ILE A 94 -9.46 -7.59 -1.24
N VAL A 95 -9.36 -6.54 -0.42
CA VAL A 95 -9.21 -6.67 1.03
C VAL A 95 -10.52 -7.16 1.64
N THR A 96 -10.43 -8.16 2.51
CA THR A 96 -11.57 -8.73 3.25
C THR A 96 -11.44 -8.55 4.75
N HIS A 97 -10.21 -8.36 5.25
CA HIS A 97 -9.97 -8.14 6.68
C HIS A 97 -8.67 -7.34 6.86
N ILE A 98 -8.65 -6.49 7.87
CA ILE A 98 -7.46 -5.76 8.32
C ILE A 98 -7.36 -5.87 9.84
N GLU A 99 -6.23 -6.36 10.30
CA GLU A 99 -5.83 -6.36 11.69
C GLU A 99 -4.62 -5.42 11.86
N MET A 100 -4.58 -4.66 12.95
CA MET A 100 -3.52 -3.68 13.18
C MET A 100 -3.06 -3.68 14.62
N ASP A 101 -1.79 -3.93 14.85
CA ASP A 101 -1.12 -3.80 16.14
C ASP A 101 -0.39 -2.44 16.19
N TYR A 102 -0.61 -1.68 17.26
CA TYR A 102 0.04 -0.40 17.51
C TYR A 102 1.04 -0.57 18.65
N GLU A 103 2.33 -0.43 18.35
CA GLU A 103 3.40 -0.73 19.30
C GLU A 103 3.94 0.54 19.98
N LYS A 104 3.90 1.67 19.27
CA LYS A 104 4.46 2.96 19.73
C LYS A 104 3.64 4.12 19.18
N LYS A 105 3.66 5.27 19.84
CA LYS A 105 3.05 6.49 19.29
C LYS A 105 3.77 6.93 18.03
N ALA A 106 3.03 6.92 16.91
CA ALA A 106 3.54 7.32 15.62
C ALA A 106 3.68 8.84 15.51
N ARG A 107 4.89 9.33 15.34
CA ARG A 107 5.24 10.74 15.17
C ARG A 107 6.35 10.91 14.15
N GLY A 108 6.45 12.11 13.60
CA GLY A 108 7.43 12.38 12.56
C GLY A 108 7.08 11.68 11.22
N MET A 109 8.04 11.65 10.32
CA MET A 109 7.88 10.97 9.04
C MET A 109 7.89 9.45 9.26
N LEU A 110 6.89 8.78 8.74
CA LEU A 110 6.78 7.32 8.82
C LEU A 110 7.15 6.67 7.49
N THR A 111 7.74 5.48 7.57
CA THR A 111 8.01 4.61 6.42
C THR A 111 7.24 3.30 6.57
N ALA A 112 6.38 2.98 5.61
CA ALA A 112 5.69 1.71 5.55
C ALA A 112 6.36 0.80 4.51
N ARG A 113 6.58 -0.46 4.87
CA ARG A 113 7.15 -1.49 4.00
C ARG A 113 6.24 -2.70 3.96
N SER A 114 6.09 -3.26 2.78
CA SER A 114 5.33 -4.50 2.60
C SER A 114 5.97 -5.37 1.52
N THR A 115 5.92 -6.67 1.77
CA THR A 115 6.34 -7.70 0.81
C THR A 115 5.22 -8.72 0.69
N ALA A 116 4.80 -8.99 -0.53
CA ALA A 116 3.78 -9.96 -0.85
C ALA A 116 4.34 -11.01 -1.82
N CYS A 117 4.35 -12.27 -1.40
CA CYS A 117 4.62 -13.38 -2.29
C CYS A 117 3.31 -13.71 -3.04
N ALA A 118 3.06 -13.05 -4.16
CA ALA A 118 1.89 -13.34 -4.97
C ALA A 118 1.92 -14.81 -5.45
N PRO A 119 0.78 -15.54 -5.38
CA PRO A 119 0.71 -16.89 -5.92
C PRO A 119 1.03 -16.91 -7.42
N GLY A 120 1.85 -17.87 -7.85
CA GLY A 120 2.27 -17.96 -9.26
C GLY A 120 1.16 -18.40 -10.21
N LEU A 121 0.16 -19.13 -9.70
CA LEU A 121 -1.04 -19.56 -10.43
C LEU A 121 -2.27 -19.16 -9.61
N ILE A 122 -3.24 -18.49 -10.26
CA ILE A 122 -4.50 -18.06 -9.67
C ILE A 122 -5.63 -18.51 -10.58
N ASP A 123 -6.10 -19.72 -10.32
CA ASP A 123 -7.20 -20.39 -11.04
C ASP A 123 -8.51 -20.42 -10.25
N CYS A 124 -8.45 -20.15 -8.94
CA CYS A 124 -9.60 -20.07 -8.06
C CYS A 124 -9.45 -18.92 -7.05
N ASP A 125 -10.54 -18.59 -6.36
CA ASP A 125 -10.50 -17.62 -5.28
C ASP A 125 -9.74 -18.22 -4.08
N MET A 126 -8.75 -17.49 -3.57
CA MET A 126 -7.93 -17.89 -2.42
C MET A 126 -7.67 -16.71 -1.49
N GLN A 127 -7.44 -17.00 -0.22
CA GLN A 127 -7.04 -15.99 0.76
C GLN A 127 -5.52 -15.91 0.88
N HIS A 128 -5.01 -14.67 0.98
CA HIS A 128 -3.59 -14.41 1.13
C HIS A 128 -3.37 -13.25 2.12
N THR A 129 -2.65 -13.52 3.20
CA THR A 129 -2.32 -12.48 4.18
C THR A 129 -1.01 -11.78 3.79
N VAL A 130 -1.03 -10.47 3.79
CA VAL A 130 0.14 -9.61 3.53
C VAL A 130 0.38 -8.73 4.73
N GLU A 131 1.61 -8.70 5.22
CA GLU A 131 2.00 -7.79 6.29
C GLU A 131 2.52 -6.47 5.74
N ALA A 132 2.24 -5.39 6.47
CA ALA A 132 2.81 -4.08 6.25
C ALA A 132 3.34 -3.54 7.58
N GLU A 133 4.63 -3.32 7.65
CA GLU A 133 5.30 -2.77 8.83
C GLU A 133 5.50 -1.27 8.67
N ILE A 134 5.28 -0.52 9.74
CA ILE A 134 5.43 0.94 9.75
C ILE A 134 6.48 1.32 10.77
N PHE A 135 7.46 2.11 10.33
CA PHE A 135 8.62 2.55 11.09
C PHE A 135 8.62 4.08 11.23
N ASP A 136 9.14 4.58 12.33
CA ASP A 136 9.44 6.00 12.51
C ASP A 136 10.81 6.39 11.93
N ALA A 137 11.19 7.65 12.12
CA ALA A 137 12.46 8.19 11.61
C ALA A 137 13.69 7.62 12.31
N GLU A 138 13.54 7.11 13.53
CA GLU A 138 14.59 6.44 14.32
C GLU A 138 14.77 4.98 13.90
N GLY A 139 13.84 4.44 13.10
CA GLY A 139 13.85 3.05 12.65
C GLY A 139 13.12 2.10 13.61
N ASP A 140 12.44 2.62 14.62
CA ASP A 140 11.61 1.81 15.50
C ASP A 140 10.29 1.48 14.81
N ARG A 141 9.84 0.22 14.93
CA ARG A 141 8.52 -0.15 14.45
C ARG A 141 7.44 0.44 15.35
N VAL A 142 6.53 1.20 14.72
CA VAL A 142 5.43 1.86 15.43
C VAL A 142 4.11 1.11 15.31
N ALA A 143 3.96 0.34 14.24
CA ALA A 143 2.77 -0.47 14.00
C ALA A 143 3.05 -1.56 12.96
N VAL A 144 2.25 -2.63 13.00
CA VAL A 144 2.21 -3.66 11.97
C VAL A 144 0.76 -3.99 11.62
N GLY A 145 0.47 -4.03 10.31
CA GLY A 145 -0.83 -4.43 9.77
C GLY A 145 -0.75 -5.81 9.15
N ARG A 146 -1.77 -6.66 9.40
CA ARG A 146 -2.01 -7.92 8.69
C ARG A 146 -3.26 -7.75 7.86
N ILE A 147 -3.10 -7.75 6.56
CA ILE A 147 -4.16 -7.47 5.60
C ILE A 147 -4.49 -8.76 4.86
N LEU A 148 -5.72 -9.24 5.04
CA LEU A 148 -6.22 -10.43 4.36
C LEU A 148 -6.82 -10.03 3.02
N TRP A 149 -6.22 -10.53 1.97
CA TRP A 149 -6.64 -10.34 0.60
C TRP A 149 -7.36 -11.59 0.10
N GLN A 150 -8.52 -11.42 -0.51
CA GLN A 150 -9.10 -12.44 -1.38
C GLN A 150 -8.59 -12.16 -2.78
N VAL A 151 -7.85 -13.12 -3.32
CA VAL A 151 -7.25 -13.08 -4.66
C VAL A 151 -7.93 -14.14 -5.52
N GLY A 152 -8.26 -13.81 -6.75
CA GLY A 152 -8.91 -14.74 -7.67
C GLY A 152 -8.77 -14.31 -9.13
N PRO A 153 -9.23 -15.14 -10.08
CA PRO A 153 -9.25 -14.77 -11.49
C PRO A 153 -10.19 -13.58 -11.73
N LYS A 154 -9.87 -12.74 -12.68
CA LYS A 154 -10.82 -11.72 -13.16
C LYS A 154 -12.02 -12.41 -13.80
N PRO A 155 -13.25 -11.88 -13.58
CA PRO A 155 -14.41 -12.37 -14.33
C PRO A 155 -14.15 -12.24 -15.83
N GLU A 156 -14.55 -13.23 -16.59
CA GLU A 156 -14.59 -13.10 -18.06
C GLU A 156 -15.55 -11.96 -18.40
N VAL A 157 -15.04 -10.97 -19.14
CA VAL A 157 -15.90 -9.92 -19.67
C VAL A 157 -16.82 -10.57 -20.71
N GLN A 158 -18.07 -10.82 -20.34
CA GLN A 158 -19.07 -11.21 -21.32
C GLN A 158 -19.18 -10.06 -22.33
N ALA A 159 -18.80 -10.35 -23.56
CA ALA A 159 -18.84 -9.44 -24.69
C ALA A 159 -20.30 -9.14 -25.13
#